data_51e0a8e3da58fe506c2d533d2fb5dac3
#
_entry.id   51e0a8e3da58fe506c2d533d2fb5dac3
#
_cell.length_a   1.000
_cell.length_b   1.000
_cell.length_c   1.000
_cell.angle_alpha   90.00
_cell.angle_beta   90.00
_cell.angle_gamma   90.00
#
_symmetry.space_group_name_H-M   'P 1'
#
loop_
_entity.id
_entity.type
_entity.pdbx_description
1 polymer ?
#
loop_
_entity_poly.entity_id
_entity_poly.type
_entity_poly.pdbx_seq_one_letter_code
_entity_poly.pdbx_strand_id
1 'polypeptide(L)'
;MKTLLHVQGLTKEYGKETAINQVTFSLIKNTATALIGPNGAGKTTTLSILAGLLNQTSGSVVIDGEIKGDIRREIGFLPQYPQFYSWLTALEFIEMVAKFSGIEAKMTKSQAIRTLDFVGLGDAKNKKTGTFSGGMKQRLGLAQAIVHKPGLLLLDEPVSALDPVGRREVLNLLKELQEHTTILYSTHILNDAEEMTDQLLFLRKGQLVEQGSLKEVRDKYANPLFKIIFADTEEAAKFVEISPWPARQENEVVFIHLEDNKPTMNELIQVLANSNLRLSKVERASASLEEIFLQVVNKVE
;
A
#
# COMPACT_ATOMS: atom_id res chain seq x y z
N MET A 1 4.88 -4.71 -20.12
CA MET A 1 5.25 -3.62 -19.16
C MET A 1 6.73 -3.72 -18.88
N LYS A 2 7.44 -2.59 -18.72
CA LYS A 2 8.88 -2.60 -18.48
C LYS A 2 9.15 -2.70 -16.97
N THR A 3 10.03 -3.61 -16.55
CA THR A 3 10.47 -3.72 -15.16
C THR A 3 11.45 -2.60 -14.84
N LEU A 4 11.41 -2.06 -13.62
CA LEU A 4 12.35 -1.06 -13.12
C LEU A 4 13.35 -1.67 -12.17
N LEU A 5 12.93 -2.59 -11.30
CA LEU A 5 13.76 -3.16 -10.24
C LEU A 5 13.56 -4.67 -10.18
N HIS A 6 14.65 -5.41 -10.04
CA HIS A 6 14.67 -6.85 -9.78
C HIS A 6 15.34 -7.13 -8.43
N VAL A 7 14.67 -7.87 -7.58
CA VAL A 7 15.17 -8.40 -6.31
C VAL A 7 15.23 -9.91 -6.43
N GLN A 8 16.41 -10.50 -6.17
CA GLN A 8 16.60 -11.95 -6.30
C GLN A 8 17.24 -12.53 -5.04
N GLY A 9 16.55 -13.46 -4.39
CA GLY A 9 17.03 -14.21 -3.23
C GLY A 9 17.47 -13.33 -2.07
N LEU A 10 16.80 -12.17 -1.88
CA LEU A 10 17.17 -11.19 -0.85
C LEU A 10 17.07 -11.81 0.53
N THR A 11 18.18 -11.80 1.27
CA THR A 11 18.26 -12.35 2.62
C THR A 11 18.93 -11.35 3.55
N LYS A 12 18.38 -11.20 4.76
CA LYS A 12 18.98 -10.42 5.83
C LYS A 12 18.92 -11.15 7.14
N GLU A 13 20.11 -11.35 7.73
CA GLU A 13 20.30 -11.99 9.01
C GLU A 13 20.93 -11.01 10.02
N TYR A 14 20.48 -11.08 11.26
CA TYR A 14 21.03 -10.39 12.42
C TYR A 14 21.45 -11.43 13.46
N GLY A 15 22.71 -11.85 13.37
CA GLY A 15 23.21 -12.95 14.20
C GLY A 15 22.47 -14.26 13.89
N LYS A 16 21.62 -14.73 14.80
CA LYS A 16 20.81 -15.95 14.63
C LYS A 16 19.40 -15.71 14.13
N GLU A 17 18.99 -14.47 14.03
CA GLU A 17 17.64 -14.09 13.60
C GLU A 17 17.63 -13.73 12.12
N THR A 18 16.77 -14.37 11.35
CA THR A 18 16.57 -14.09 9.91
C THR A 18 15.36 -13.16 9.75
N ALA A 19 15.63 -11.90 9.44
CA ALA A 19 14.59 -10.89 9.24
C ALA A 19 13.97 -10.95 7.82
N ILE A 20 14.76 -11.35 6.80
CA ILE A 20 14.30 -11.58 5.42
C ILE A 20 14.99 -12.85 4.92
N ASN A 21 14.23 -13.73 4.28
CA ASN A 21 14.69 -15.02 3.81
C ASN A 21 14.32 -15.25 2.34
N GLN A 22 15.29 -15.18 1.44
CA GLN A 22 15.17 -15.55 0.02
C GLN A 22 14.05 -14.83 -0.74
N VAL A 23 13.78 -13.57 -0.42
CA VAL A 23 12.71 -12.78 -1.05
C VAL A 23 13.09 -12.44 -2.49
N THR A 24 12.19 -12.76 -3.43
CA THR A 24 12.37 -12.51 -4.87
C THR A 24 11.13 -11.88 -5.46
N PHE A 25 11.27 -10.68 -6.06
CA PHE A 25 10.19 -9.97 -6.75
C PHE A 25 10.73 -8.94 -7.74
N SER A 26 9.83 -8.37 -8.53
CA SER A 26 10.16 -7.30 -9.48
C SER A 26 9.17 -6.15 -9.36
N LEU A 27 9.62 -4.92 -9.56
CA LEU A 27 8.77 -3.74 -9.64
C LEU A 27 8.60 -3.31 -11.09
N ILE A 28 7.36 -3.09 -11.49
CA ILE A 28 7.00 -2.60 -12.82
C ILE A 28 7.09 -1.08 -12.83
N LYS A 29 7.67 -0.51 -13.88
CA LYS A 29 7.82 0.94 -14.02
C LYS A 29 6.48 1.66 -14.01
N ASN A 30 6.39 2.77 -13.27
CA ASN A 30 5.19 3.62 -13.13
C ASN A 30 3.97 2.85 -12.60
N THR A 31 4.20 1.93 -11.67
CA THR A 31 3.13 1.26 -10.92
C THR A 31 3.31 1.50 -9.42
N ALA A 32 2.22 1.39 -8.68
CA ALA A 32 2.26 1.33 -7.22
C ALA A 32 2.19 -0.13 -6.76
N THR A 33 3.15 -0.53 -5.95
CA THR A 33 3.24 -1.86 -5.34
C THR A 33 3.09 -1.74 -3.82
N ALA A 34 2.15 -2.46 -3.23
CA ALA A 34 2.02 -2.54 -1.78
C ALA A 34 2.78 -3.73 -1.22
N LEU A 35 3.65 -3.49 -0.25
CA LEU A 35 4.32 -4.49 0.57
C LEU A 35 3.51 -4.69 1.86
N ILE A 36 2.72 -5.74 1.90
CA ILE A 36 1.74 -6.01 2.95
C ILE A 36 2.27 -7.11 3.89
N GLY A 37 2.03 -6.95 5.17
CA GLY A 37 2.38 -7.97 6.16
C GLY A 37 2.22 -7.47 7.59
N PRO A 38 2.17 -8.38 8.57
CA PRO A 38 2.09 -8.00 9.98
C PRO A 38 3.36 -7.28 10.46
N ASN A 39 3.33 -6.74 11.67
CA ASN A 39 4.52 -6.18 12.30
C ASN A 39 5.57 -7.28 12.48
N GLY A 40 6.83 -6.95 12.21
CA GLY A 40 7.93 -7.93 12.22
C GLY A 40 8.02 -8.82 10.97
N ALA A 41 7.18 -8.63 9.94
CA ALA A 41 7.26 -9.41 8.71
C ALA A 41 8.50 -9.15 7.84
N GLY A 42 9.27 -8.08 8.13
CA GLY A 42 10.47 -7.71 7.37
C GLY A 42 10.27 -6.53 6.39
N LYS A 43 9.11 -5.86 6.41
CA LYS A 43 8.77 -4.75 5.48
C LYS A 43 9.80 -3.61 5.52
N THR A 44 10.00 -3.01 6.70
CA THR A 44 10.98 -1.93 6.91
C THR A 44 12.40 -2.35 6.55
N THR A 45 12.79 -3.59 6.88
CA THR A 45 14.11 -4.15 6.53
C THR A 45 14.28 -4.24 5.02
N THR A 46 13.25 -4.74 4.30
CA THR A 46 13.24 -4.79 2.83
C THR A 46 13.41 -3.40 2.24
N LEU A 47 12.57 -2.43 2.64
CA LEU A 47 12.65 -1.05 2.15
C LEU A 47 14.02 -0.41 2.45
N SER A 48 14.57 -0.63 3.64
CA SER A 48 15.88 -0.09 4.04
C SER A 48 17.03 -0.65 3.19
N ILE A 49 16.97 -1.93 2.80
CA ILE A 49 17.97 -2.52 1.89
C ILE A 49 17.83 -1.91 0.50
N LEU A 50 16.61 -1.80 -0.02
CA LEU A 50 16.37 -1.20 -1.33
C LEU A 50 16.79 0.27 -1.38
N ALA A 51 16.63 1.01 -0.28
CA ALA A 51 17.07 2.40 -0.13
C ALA A 51 18.61 2.53 0.01
N GLY A 52 19.35 1.41 0.11
CA GLY A 52 20.81 1.43 0.33
C GLY A 52 21.22 1.91 1.74
N LEU A 53 20.30 1.87 2.70
CA LEU A 53 20.56 2.21 4.12
C LEU A 53 21.05 1.00 4.92
N LEU A 54 20.79 -0.21 4.42
CA LEU A 54 21.14 -1.45 5.06
C LEU A 54 21.70 -2.43 4.01
N ASN A 55 22.80 -3.10 4.32
CA ASN A 55 23.34 -4.13 3.45
C ASN A 55 22.60 -5.46 3.67
N GLN A 56 22.27 -6.15 2.57
CA GLN A 56 21.79 -7.53 2.60
C GLN A 56 22.88 -8.50 3.06
N THR A 57 22.49 -9.65 3.60
CA THR A 57 23.41 -10.76 3.90
C THR A 57 23.75 -11.54 2.62
N SER A 58 22.73 -11.79 1.77
CA SER A 58 22.89 -12.41 0.45
C SER A 58 21.77 -11.99 -0.49
N GLY A 59 21.85 -12.40 -1.75
CA GLY A 59 20.93 -12.00 -2.81
C GLY A 59 21.40 -10.75 -3.56
N SER A 60 20.58 -10.26 -4.47
CA SER A 60 20.90 -9.10 -5.30
C SER A 60 19.72 -8.19 -5.53
N VAL A 61 20.01 -6.90 -5.70
CA VAL A 61 19.05 -5.85 -6.09
C VAL A 61 19.62 -5.16 -7.33
N VAL A 62 18.87 -5.19 -8.43
CA VAL A 62 19.29 -4.60 -9.71
C VAL A 62 18.19 -3.67 -10.18
N ILE A 63 18.53 -2.40 -10.46
CA ILE A 63 17.65 -1.46 -11.15
C ILE A 63 17.95 -1.54 -12.64
N ASP A 64 16.89 -1.74 -13.45
CA ASP A 64 16.99 -1.79 -14.90
C ASP A 64 17.17 -0.39 -15.50
N GLY A 65 18.23 -0.20 -16.29
CA GLY A 65 18.56 1.05 -16.94
C GLY A 65 20.03 1.43 -16.81
N GLU A 66 20.47 2.39 -17.60
CA GLU A 66 21.81 3.00 -17.48
C GLU A 66 21.84 3.96 -16.28
N ILE A 67 22.02 3.44 -15.07
CA ILE A 67 22.26 4.30 -13.91
C ILE A 67 23.71 4.72 -13.93
N LYS A 68 23.95 5.97 -14.32
CA LYS A 68 25.26 6.61 -14.25
C LYS A 68 25.51 7.09 -12.81
N GLY A 69 26.20 6.26 -12.01
CA GLY A 69 26.62 6.65 -10.65
C GLY A 69 25.90 5.96 -9.52
N ASP A 70 25.69 6.66 -8.41
CA ASP A 70 25.09 6.12 -7.20
C ASP A 70 23.58 5.92 -7.38
N ILE A 71 23.12 4.69 -7.28
CA ILE A 71 21.71 4.27 -7.38
C ILE A 71 20.77 5.05 -6.44
N ARG A 72 21.30 5.51 -5.29
CA ARG A 72 20.52 6.27 -4.30
C ARG A 72 19.99 7.60 -4.83
N ARG A 73 20.57 8.14 -5.91
CA ARG A 73 20.08 9.35 -6.58
C ARG A 73 18.75 9.12 -7.31
N GLU A 74 18.47 7.90 -7.70
CA GLU A 74 17.22 7.51 -8.36
C GLU A 74 16.14 7.08 -7.37
N ILE A 75 16.46 7.06 -6.06
CA ILE A 75 15.57 6.56 -5.02
C ILE A 75 15.18 7.68 -4.06
N GLY A 76 13.88 7.89 -3.89
CA GLY A 76 13.32 8.64 -2.79
C GLY A 76 12.91 7.70 -1.65
N PHE A 77 13.22 8.05 -0.41
CA PHE A 77 12.86 7.23 0.73
C PHE A 77 12.16 8.05 1.82
N LEU A 78 10.97 7.59 2.23
CA LEU A 78 10.24 8.10 3.37
C LEU A 78 10.22 7.01 4.47
N PRO A 79 10.93 7.20 5.59
CA PRO A 79 10.86 6.29 6.72
C PRO A 79 9.54 6.47 7.49
N GLN A 80 9.15 5.46 8.28
CA GLN A 80 7.94 5.49 9.10
C GLN A 80 7.88 6.70 10.05
N TYR A 81 9.02 7.09 10.63
CA TYR A 81 9.17 8.25 11.53
C TYR A 81 10.24 9.20 11.00
N PRO A 82 9.90 10.10 10.07
CA PRO A 82 10.87 11.04 9.51
C PRO A 82 11.34 12.02 10.57
N GLN A 83 12.66 12.31 10.58
CA GLN A 83 13.30 13.22 11.52
C GLN A 83 13.78 14.48 10.79
N PHE A 84 13.61 15.62 11.43
CA PHE A 84 13.95 16.92 10.87
C PHE A 84 14.75 17.77 11.87
N TYR A 85 15.53 18.69 11.37
CA TYR A 85 16.21 19.70 12.18
C TYR A 85 15.19 20.74 12.66
N SER A 86 14.78 20.69 13.91
CA SER A 86 13.67 21.47 14.49
C SER A 86 13.85 22.99 14.38
N TRP A 87 15.08 23.46 14.22
CA TRP A 87 15.43 24.89 14.10
C TRP A 87 15.37 25.42 12.65
N LEU A 88 15.35 24.55 11.64
CA LEU A 88 15.20 24.95 10.24
C LEU A 88 13.71 25.16 9.89
N THR A 89 13.47 26.09 8.99
CA THR A 89 12.17 26.19 8.31
C THR A 89 12.01 25.03 7.32
N ALA A 90 10.77 24.73 6.92
CA ALA A 90 10.52 23.70 5.92
C ALA A 90 11.25 24.00 4.60
N LEU A 91 11.28 25.29 4.17
CA LEU A 91 11.96 25.71 2.97
C LEU A 91 13.48 25.47 3.08
N GLU A 92 14.12 25.94 4.17
CA GLU A 92 15.54 25.73 4.40
C GLU A 92 15.91 24.25 4.42
N PHE A 93 15.07 23.43 5.05
CA PHE A 93 15.27 21.98 5.11
C PHE A 93 15.21 21.36 3.71
N ILE A 94 14.17 21.63 2.92
CA ILE A 94 14.04 21.04 1.58
C ILE A 94 15.10 21.62 0.60
N GLU A 95 15.49 22.88 0.71
CA GLU A 95 16.62 23.43 -0.05
C GLU A 95 17.94 22.70 0.27
N MET A 96 18.18 22.39 1.54
CA MET A 96 19.34 21.61 1.97
C MET A 96 19.33 20.21 1.35
N VAL A 97 18.20 19.52 1.42
CA VAL A 97 18.03 18.19 0.81
C VAL A 97 18.25 18.25 -0.71
N ALA A 98 17.66 19.23 -1.38
CA ALA A 98 17.81 19.44 -2.81
C ALA A 98 19.30 19.60 -3.22
N LYS A 99 20.08 20.34 -2.43
CA LYS A 99 21.54 20.48 -2.64
C LYS A 99 22.28 19.15 -2.50
N PHE A 100 21.99 18.39 -1.44
CA PHE A 100 22.61 17.08 -1.22
C PHE A 100 22.24 16.05 -2.30
N SER A 101 21.06 16.18 -2.89
CA SER A 101 20.63 15.36 -4.02
C SER A 101 21.24 15.76 -5.36
N GLY A 102 22.11 16.80 -5.40
CA GLY A 102 22.82 17.22 -6.60
C GLY A 102 22.04 18.16 -7.51
N ILE A 103 20.94 18.75 -7.04
CA ILE A 103 20.22 19.81 -7.79
C ILE A 103 21.10 21.06 -7.87
N GLU A 104 21.21 21.67 -9.05
CA GLU A 104 21.96 22.89 -9.26
C GLU A 104 21.57 24.01 -8.27
N ALA A 105 22.54 24.66 -7.66
CA ALA A 105 22.33 25.67 -6.61
C ALA A 105 21.29 26.74 -6.99
N LYS A 106 21.29 27.20 -8.26
CA LYS A 106 20.32 28.19 -8.78
C LYS A 106 18.87 27.67 -8.84
N MET A 107 18.67 26.35 -8.85
CA MET A 107 17.37 25.71 -8.98
C MET A 107 16.80 25.22 -7.63
N THR A 108 17.65 25.05 -6.59
CA THR A 108 17.25 24.42 -5.32
C THR A 108 16.06 25.10 -4.66
N LYS A 109 16.09 26.43 -4.55
CA LYS A 109 15.03 27.21 -3.91
C LYS A 109 13.69 27.07 -4.66
N SER A 110 13.71 27.24 -5.98
CA SER A 110 12.51 27.14 -6.80
C SER A 110 11.93 25.70 -6.81
N GLN A 111 12.81 24.69 -6.79
CA GLN A 111 12.39 23.29 -6.69
C GLN A 111 11.83 22.99 -5.30
N ALA A 112 12.45 23.48 -4.22
CA ALA A 112 11.96 23.32 -2.86
C ALA A 112 10.56 23.93 -2.66
N ILE A 113 10.35 25.15 -3.17
CA ILE A 113 9.04 25.83 -3.11
C ILE A 113 7.98 24.97 -3.84
N ARG A 114 8.23 24.59 -5.11
CA ARG A 114 7.29 23.74 -5.87
C ARG A 114 6.97 22.44 -5.15
N THR A 115 7.97 21.80 -4.56
CA THR A 115 7.76 20.55 -3.83
C THR A 115 6.93 20.75 -2.56
N LEU A 116 7.16 21.83 -1.82
CA LEU A 116 6.36 22.16 -0.63
C LEU A 116 4.92 22.53 -1.00
N ASP A 117 4.73 23.27 -2.08
CA ASP A 117 3.39 23.59 -2.60
C ASP A 117 2.65 22.29 -3.00
N PHE A 118 3.32 21.39 -3.70
CA PHE A 118 2.78 20.11 -4.13
C PHE A 118 2.29 19.24 -2.94
N VAL A 119 3.06 19.16 -1.85
CA VAL A 119 2.64 18.39 -0.67
C VAL A 119 1.71 19.17 0.28
N GLY A 120 1.22 20.34 -0.12
CA GLY A 120 0.31 21.17 0.67
C GLY A 120 0.95 21.87 1.88
N LEU A 121 2.26 22.16 1.81
CA LEU A 121 3.01 22.89 2.84
C LEU A 121 3.44 24.30 2.41
N GLY A 122 2.92 24.84 1.29
CA GLY A 122 3.27 26.15 0.76
C GLY A 122 3.11 27.28 1.76
N ASP A 123 1.98 27.35 2.48
CA ASP A 123 1.72 28.37 3.51
C ASP A 123 2.56 28.18 4.78
N ALA A 124 3.08 26.98 4.99
CA ALA A 124 3.91 26.64 6.15
C ALA A 124 5.42 26.63 5.85
N LYS A 125 5.84 26.95 4.61
CA LYS A 125 7.24 26.86 4.17
C LYS A 125 8.23 27.64 5.02
N ASN A 126 7.81 28.75 5.62
CA ASN A 126 8.64 29.61 6.47
C ASN A 126 8.50 29.27 7.97
N LYS A 127 7.68 28.28 8.35
CA LYS A 127 7.56 27.82 9.74
C LYS A 127 8.67 26.83 10.07
N LYS A 128 9.15 26.85 11.31
CA LYS A 128 10.15 25.89 11.81
C LYS A 128 9.56 24.49 11.88
N THR A 129 10.30 23.49 11.43
CA THR A 129 9.86 22.10 11.38
C THR A 129 9.54 21.51 12.77
N GLY A 130 10.18 22.07 13.82
CA GLY A 130 9.88 21.71 15.21
C GLY A 130 8.45 22.01 15.65
N THR A 131 7.75 22.94 14.97
CA THR A 131 6.35 23.33 15.27
C THR A 131 5.32 22.53 14.45
N PHE A 132 5.76 21.60 13.61
CA PHE A 132 4.89 20.86 12.71
C PHE A 132 4.09 19.79 13.45
N SER A 133 2.81 19.66 13.10
CA SER A 133 1.97 18.52 13.48
C SER A 133 2.49 17.21 12.87
N GLY A 134 2.01 16.07 13.34
CA GLY A 134 2.37 14.76 12.76
C GLY A 134 2.11 14.69 11.26
N GLY A 135 0.95 15.14 10.81
CA GLY A 135 0.60 15.19 9.38
C GLY A 135 1.50 16.13 8.57
N MET A 136 1.85 17.30 9.12
CA MET A 136 2.80 18.20 8.46
C MET A 136 4.21 17.60 8.37
N LYS A 137 4.64 16.87 9.39
CA LYS A 137 5.92 16.14 9.37
C LYS A 137 5.91 15.05 8.30
N GLN A 138 4.82 14.29 8.18
CA GLN A 138 4.68 13.25 7.15
C GLN A 138 4.75 13.85 5.74
N ARG A 139 4.03 14.94 5.48
CA ARG A 139 4.09 15.66 4.20
C ARG A 139 5.48 16.24 3.93
N LEU A 140 6.17 16.77 4.94
CA LEU A 140 7.54 17.24 4.80
C LEU A 140 8.52 16.09 4.48
N GLY A 141 8.33 14.90 5.07
CA GLY A 141 9.08 13.70 4.74
C GLY A 141 8.83 13.25 3.29
N LEU A 142 7.59 13.33 2.82
CA LEU A 142 7.27 13.08 1.42
C LEU A 142 7.97 14.11 0.52
N ALA A 143 7.93 15.41 0.86
CA ALA A 143 8.64 16.46 0.14
C ALA A 143 10.15 16.17 0.05
N GLN A 144 10.76 15.74 1.17
CA GLN A 144 12.16 15.30 1.21
C GLN A 144 12.44 14.17 0.23
N ALA A 145 11.55 13.16 0.19
CA ALA A 145 11.72 11.98 -0.67
C ALA A 145 11.58 12.28 -2.17
N ILE A 146 10.80 13.32 -2.55
CA ILE A 146 10.47 13.59 -3.96
C ILE A 146 11.16 14.81 -4.57
N VAL A 147 11.86 15.65 -3.78
CA VAL A 147 12.42 16.93 -4.26
C VAL A 147 13.36 16.77 -5.46
N HIS A 148 14.07 15.65 -5.55
CA HIS A 148 15.00 15.34 -6.63
C HIS A 148 14.37 14.54 -7.78
N LYS A 149 13.03 14.33 -7.74
CA LYS A 149 12.26 13.60 -8.76
C LYS A 149 12.78 12.19 -9.02
N PRO A 150 12.77 11.32 -8.01
CA PRO A 150 13.31 9.96 -8.11
C PRO A 150 12.49 9.10 -9.09
N GLY A 151 13.16 8.14 -9.75
CA GLY A 151 12.49 7.12 -10.56
C GLY A 151 11.80 6.04 -9.72
N LEU A 152 12.27 5.83 -8.47
CA LEU A 152 11.72 4.90 -7.49
C LEU A 152 11.45 5.60 -6.16
N LEU A 153 10.25 5.50 -5.65
CA LEU A 153 9.84 6.02 -4.36
C LEU A 153 9.54 4.86 -3.40
N LEU A 154 10.28 4.79 -2.31
CA LEU A 154 10.14 3.80 -1.25
C LEU A 154 9.52 4.47 -0.01
N LEU A 155 8.38 3.96 0.46
CA LEU A 155 7.63 4.58 1.55
C LEU A 155 7.33 3.56 2.64
N ASP A 156 7.78 3.82 3.86
CA ASP A 156 7.50 2.96 5.00
C ASP A 156 6.31 3.49 5.79
N GLU A 157 5.15 2.85 5.65
CA GLU A 157 3.88 3.21 6.28
C GLU A 157 3.49 4.70 6.11
N PRO A 158 3.38 5.21 4.86
CA PRO A 158 3.29 6.64 4.59
C PRO A 158 2.07 7.36 5.19
N VAL A 159 1.04 6.62 5.59
CA VAL A 159 -0.24 7.18 6.06
C VAL A 159 -0.65 6.72 7.47
N SER A 160 0.14 5.88 8.15
CA SER A 160 -0.22 5.26 9.42
C SER A 160 -0.46 6.25 10.57
N ALA A 161 0.23 7.39 10.54
CA ALA A 161 0.16 8.42 11.60
C ALA A 161 -0.83 9.57 11.28
N LEU A 162 -1.66 9.41 10.25
CA LEU A 162 -2.58 10.46 9.77
C LEU A 162 -4.02 10.18 10.18
N ASP A 163 -4.78 11.24 10.39
CA ASP A 163 -6.23 11.18 10.46
C ASP A 163 -6.85 10.81 9.10
N PRO A 164 -8.13 10.44 9.03
CA PRO A 164 -8.75 10.00 7.77
C PRO A 164 -8.65 11.02 6.63
N VAL A 165 -8.72 12.33 6.92
CA VAL A 165 -8.62 13.38 5.89
C VAL A 165 -7.19 13.47 5.37
N GLY A 166 -6.21 13.62 6.27
CA GLY A 166 -4.79 13.68 5.91
C GLY A 166 -4.31 12.42 5.17
N ARG A 167 -4.83 11.24 5.55
CA ARG A 167 -4.57 9.98 4.84
C ARG A 167 -5.04 10.06 3.38
N ARG A 168 -6.28 10.49 3.15
CA ARG A 168 -6.84 10.62 1.80
C ARG A 168 -6.04 11.59 0.93
N GLU A 169 -5.64 12.72 1.52
CA GLU A 169 -4.82 13.71 0.80
C GLU A 169 -3.46 13.15 0.41
N VAL A 170 -2.77 12.42 1.29
CA VAL A 170 -1.47 11.79 0.95
C VAL A 170 -1.65 10.70 -0.09
N LEU A 171 -2.69 9.84 0.00
CA LEU A 171 -2.96 8.82 -1.03
C LEU A 171 -3.21 9.45 -2.41
N ASN A 172 -3.92 10.58 -2.47
CA ASN A 172 -4.11 11.32 -3.73
C ASN A 172 -2.79 11.86 -4.30
N LEU A 173 -1.91 12.42 -3.45
CA LEU A 173 -0.57 12.84 -3.86
C LEU A 173 0.26 11.67 -4.41
N LEU A 174 0.17 10.49 -3.79
CA LEU A 174 0.88 9.30 -4.27
C LEU A 174 0.34 8.80 -5.61
N LYS A 175 -0.98 8.87 -5.85
CA LYS A 175 -1.58 8.56 -7.17
C LYS A 175 -1.06 9.51 -8.26
N GLU A 176 -0.96 10.81 -7.98
CA GLU A 176 -0.39 11.79 -8.92
C GLU A 176 1.10 11.50 -9.19
N LEU A 177 1.87 11.18 -8.17
CA LEU A 177 3.29 10.84 -8.32
C LEU A 177 3.50 9.56 -9.14
N GLN A 178 2.60 8.59 -9.05
CA GLN A 178 2.69 7.31 -9.76
C GLN A 178 2.73 7.48 -11.28
N GLU A 179 2.15 8.54 -11.85
CA GLU A 179 2.21 8.81 -13.29
C GLU A 179 3.65 8.91 -13.82
N HIS A 180 4.59 9.32 -12.95
CA HIS A 180 5.98 9.60 -13.32
C HIS A 180 7.01 8.82 -12.51
N THR A 181 6.60 8.18 -11.42
CA THR A 181 7.49 7.52 -10.45
C THR A 181 6.95 6.13 -10.10
N THR A 182 7.83 5.13 -10.02
CA THR A 182 7.45 3.82 -9.50
C THR A 182 7.40 3.87 -7.98
N ILE A 183 6.36 3.34 -7.38
CA ILE A 183 6.15 3.40 -5.92
C ILE A 183 6.16 2.00 -5.33
N LEU A 184 6.96 1.79 -4.29
CA LEU A 184 6.85 0.65 -3.37
C LEU A 184 6.59 1.18 -1.97
N TYR A 185 5.48 0.81 -1.38
CA TYR A 185 5.17 1.25 -0.03
C TYR A 185 4.74 0.10 0.88
N SER A 186 5.14 0.17 2.14
CA SER A 186 4.66 -0.76 3.15
C SER A 186 3.33 -0.27 3.72
N THR A 187 2.44 -1.20 4.01
CA THR A 187 1.21 -0.91 4.76
C THR A 187 0.71 -2.13 5.50
N HIS A 188 0.02 -1.90 6.60
CA HIS A 188 -0.82 -2.88 7.27
C HIS A 188 -2.33 -2.54 7.11
N ILE A 189 -2.64 -1.46 6.39
CA ILE A 189 -4.01 -0.99 6.14
C ILE A 189 -4.44 -1.46 4.74
N LEU A 190 -5.21 -2.53 4.70
CA LEU A 190 -5.54 -3.22 3.46
C LEU A 190 -6.48 -2.43 2.55
N ASN A 191 -7.38 -1.63 3.12
CA ASN A 191 -8.26 -0.74 2.34
C ASN A 191 -7.48 0.31 1.54
N ASP A 192 -6.39 0.86 2.10
CA ASP A 192 -5.54 1.81 1.38
C ASP A 192 -4.80 1.12 0.23
N ALA A 193 -4.38 -0.15 0.44
CA ALA A 193 -3.77 -0.95 -0.61
C ALA A 193 -4.76 -1.24 -1.75
N GLU A 194 -6.02 -1.57 -1.45
CA GLU A 194 -7.05 -1.79 -2.46
C GLU A 194 -7.29 -0.57 -3.35
N GLU A 195 -7.20 0.62 -2.77
CA GLU A 195 -7.49 1.87 -3.50
C GLU A 195 -6.33 2.35 -4.38
N MET A 196 -5.09 2.10 -3.96
CA MET A 196 -3.92 2.74 -4.56
C MET A 196 -3.04 1.78 -5.38
N THR A 197 -3.22 0.47 -5.23
CA THR A 197 -2.19 -0.50 -5.64
C THR A 197 -2.52 -1.20 -6.96
N ASP A 198 -1.52 -1.32 -7.83
CA ASP A 198 -1.57 -2.18 -9.02
C ASP A 198 -1.05 -3.60 -8.71
N GLN A 199 -0.03 -3.68 -7.85
CA GLN A 199 0.68 -4.91 -7.52
C GLN A 199 0.75 -5.12 -6.00
N LEU A 200 0.68 -6.37 -5.57
CA LEU A 200 0.73 -6.78 -4.17
C LEU A 200 1.93 -7.70 -3.92
N LEU A 201 2.59 -7.50 -2.79
CA LEU A 201 3.62 -8.37 -2.23
C LEU A 201 3.24 -8.68 -0.78
N PHE A 202 2.88 -9.93 -0.48
CA PHE A 202 2.55 -10.34 0.89
C PHE A 202 3.77 -10.94 1.58
N LEU A 203 4.22 -10.28 2.63
CA LEU A 203 5.37 -10.70 3.42
C LEU A 203 4.94 -11.26 4.77
N ARG A 204 5.47 -12.44 5.14
CA ARG A 204 5.24 -13.09 6.43
C ARG A 204 6.53 -13.75 6.94
N LYS A 205 6.92 -13.46 8.19
CA LYS A 205 8.12 -14.04 8.82
C LYS A 205 9.37 -13.97 7.91
N GLY A 206 9.54 -12.84 7.24
CA GLY A 206 10.66 -12.60 6.33
C GLY A 206 10.57 -13.27 4.96
N GLN A 207 9.47 -13.94 4.62
CA GLN A 207 9.28 -14.62 3.34
C GLN A 207 8.16 -13.98 2.52
N LEU A 208 8.33 -13.96 1.21
CA LEU A 208 7.28 -13.57 0.27
C LEU A 208 6.35 -14.77 0.06
N VAL A 209 5.12 -14.67 0.57
CA VAL A 209 4.14 -15.77 0.55
C VAL A 209 3.14 -15.67 -0.61
N GLU A 210 2.96 -14.47 -1.15
CA GLU A 210 2.10 -14.22 -2.31
C GLU A 210 2.54 -12.96 -3.03
N GLN A 211 2.39 -12.93 -4.37
CA GLN A 211 2.63 -11.74 -5.19
C GLN A 211 1.79 -11.79 -6.47
N GLY A 212 1.46 -10.62 -6.99
CA GLY A 212 0.73 -10.48 -8.26
C GLY A 212 -0.01 -9.15 -8.34
N SER A 213 -0.70 -8.93 -9.44
CA SER A 213 -1.63 -7.80 -9.54
C SER A 213 -2.78 -7.96 -8.55
N LEU A 214 -3.38 -6.85 -8.14
CA LEU A 214 -4.57 -6.87 -7.28
C LEU A 214 -5.68 -7.77 -7.87
N LYS A 215 -5.82 -7.75 -9.20
CA LYS A 215 -6.78 -8.61 -9.90
C LYS A 215 -6.42 -10.09 -9.81
N GLU A 216 -5.18 -10.46 -10.12
CA GLU A 216 -4.72 -11.87 -10.07
C GLU A 216 -4.85 -12.45 -8.67
N VAL A 217 -4.45 -11.68 -7.65
CA VAL A 217 -4.58 -12.11 -6.25
C VAL A 217 -6.05 -12.27 -5.87
N ARG A 218 -6.93 -11.33 -6.25
CA ARG A 218 -8.36 -11.46 -6.04
C ARG A 218 -8.95 -12.69 -6.74
N ASP A 219 -8.62 -12.90 -8.00
CA ASP A 219 -9.12 -14.04 -8.79
C ASP A 219 -8.65 -15.38 -8.20
N LYS A 220 -7.40 -15.45 -7.71
CA LYS A 220 -6.82 -16.66 -7.09
C LYS A 220 -7.47 -17.04 -5.76
N TYR A 221 -7.86 -16.05 -4.96
CA TYR A 221 -8.51 -16.25 -3.65
C TYR A 221 -10.00 -15.92 -3.68
N ALA A 222 -10.56 -15.66 -4.88
CA ALA A 222 -11.97 -15.39 -5.02
C ALA A 222 -12.78 -16.59 -4.55
N ASN A 223 -13.47 -16.42 -3.41
CA ASN A 223 -14.68 -17.15 -3.11
C ASN A 223 -15.82 -16.20 -3.44
N PRO A 224 -16.30 -16.18 -4.71
CA PRO A 224 -17.39 -15.28 -5.07
C PRO A 224 -18.62 -15.64 -4.24
N LEU A 225 -19.22 -14.63 -3.64
CA LEU A 225 -20.41 -14.78 -2.82
C LEU A 225 -21.43 -13.69 -3.11
N PHE A 226 -22.68 -13.96 -2.80
CA PHE A 226 -23.67 -12.91 -2.66
C PHE A 226 -23.74 -12.46 -1.21
N LYS A 227 -23.69 -11.15 -1.02
CA LYS A 227 -23.96 -10.46 0.24
C LYS A 227 -25.32 -9.82 0.14
N ILE A 228 -26.22 -10.22 1.02
CA ILE A 228 -27.61 -9.75 1.06
C ILE A 228 -27.81 -9.08 2.41
N ILE A 229 -28.22 -7.84 2.41
CA ILE A 229 -28.49 -7.06 3.63
C ILE A 229 -30.02 -6.92 3.74
N PHE A 230 -30.58 -7.42 4.81
CA PHE A 230 -31.99 -7.32 5.15
C PHE A 230 -32.27 -6.10 6.02
N ALA A 231 -33.54 -5.78 6.23
CA ALA A 231 -33.95 -4.66 7.08
C ALA A 231 -33.60 -4.90 8.56
N ASP A 232 -33.62 -6.15 8.99
CA ASP A 232 -33.30 -6.57 10.35
C ASP A 232 -32.84 -8.05 10.39
N THR A 233 -32.38 -8.47 11.57
CA THR A 233 -31.85 -9.82 11.82
C THR A 233 -32.92 -10.92 11.67
N GLU A 234 -34.19 -10.61 11.95
CA GLU A 234 -35.31 -11.56 11.86
C GLU A 234 -35.63 -11.90 10.40
N GLU A 235 -35.64 -10.89 9.52
CA GLU A 235 -35.81 -11.07 8.08
C GLU A 235 -34.65 -11.87 7.47
N ALA A 236 -33.42 -11.62 7.94
CA ALA A 236 -32.25 -12.40 7.53
C ALA A 236 -32.36 -13.87 7.94
N ALA A 237 -32.82 -14.16 9.16
CA ALA A 237 -33.03 -15.54 9.65
C ALA A 237 -34.08 -16.27 8.83
N LYS A 238 -35.23 -15.62 8.55
CA LYS A 238 -36.28 -16.19 7.69
C LYS A 238 -35.76 -16.55 6.30
N PHE A 239 -34.88 -15.70 5.73
CA PHE A 239 -34.30 -16.00 4.43
C PHE A 239 -33.37 -17.22 4.47
N VAL A 240 -32.58 -17.40 5.52
CA VAL A 240 -31.70 -18.59 5.67
C VAL A 240 -32.52 -19.87 5.69
N GLU A 241 -33.72 -19.88 6.34
CA GLU A 241 -34.58 -21.02 6.41
C GLU A 241 -35.20 -21.41 5.05
N ILE A 242 -35.50 -20.45 4.19
CA ILE A 242 -36.12 -20.69 2.88
C ILE A 242 -35.13 -20.71 1.72
N SER A 243 -33.87 -20.41 1.97
CA SER A 243 -32.84 -20.35 0.94
C SER A 243 -32.58 -21.73 0.33
N PRO A 244 -32.68 -21.90 -0.99
CA PRO A 244 -32.32 -23.16 -1.65
C PRO A 244 -30.82 -23.43 -1.67
N TRP A 245 -29.99 -22.47 -1.24
CA TRP A 245 -28.54 -22.56 -1.21
C TRP A 245 -28.01 -22.49 0.22
N PRO A 246 -26.85 -23.08 0.50
CA PRO A 246 -26.18 -22.91 1.78
C PRO A 246 -25.94 -21.42 2.07
N ALA A 247 -26.50 -20.93 3.18
CA ALA A 247 -26.47 -19.55 3.55
C ALA A 247 -25.93 -19.39 4.97
N ARG A 248 -25.03 -18.40 5.18
CA ARG A 248 -24.49 -18.04 6.49
C ARG A 248 -25.00 -16.67 6.89
N GLN A 249 -25.56 -16.55 8.08
CA GLN A 249 -26.05 -15.27 8.61
C GLN A 249 -25.04 -14.65 9.59
N GLU A 250 -24.89 -13.34 9.48
CA GLU A 250 -24.21 -12.47 10.45
C GLU A 250 -25.06 -11.21 10.68
N ASN A 251 -25.80 -11.18 11.79
CA ASN A 251 -26.80 -10.15 12.09
C ASN A 251 -27.84 -10.02 10.96
N GLU A 252 -27.99 -8.82 10.37
CA GLU A 252 -28.88 -8.52 9.23
C GLU A 252 -28.30 -8.92 7.86
N VAL A 253 -27.09 -9.48 7.82
CA VAL A 253 -26.40 -9.85 6.58
C VAL A 253 -26.40 -11.35 6.36
N VAL A 254 -26.73 -11.78 5.14
CA VAL A 254 -26.65 -13.17 4.71
C VAL A 254 -25.64 -13.31 3.58
N PHE A 255 -24.79 -14.33 3.68
CA PHE A 255 -23.79 -14.67 2.70
C PHE A 255 -24.13 -16.00 2.03
N ILE A 256 -24.11 -16.06 0.69
CA ILE A 256 -24.27 -17.27 -0.10
C ILE A 256 -23.01 -17.42 -0.96
N HIS A 257 -22.23 -18.47 -0.71
CA HIS A 257 -21.07 -18.79 -1.52
C HIS A 257 -21.50 -19.31 -2.89
N LEU A 258 -20.79 -18.91 -3.94
CA LEU A 258 -21.04 -19.38 -5.29
C LEU A 258 -20.11 -20.57 -5.58
N GLU A 259 -20.71 -21.71 -5.94
CA GLU A 259 -20.01 -22.86 -6.51
C GLU A 259 -20.27 -22.89 -8.02
N ASP A 260 -19.22 -22.94 -8.84
CA ASP A 260 -19.30 -22.88 -10.30
C ASP A 260 -20.14 -21.71 -10.85
N ASN A 261 -20.01 -20.53 -10.21
CA ASN A 261 -20.81 -19.32 -10.48
C ASN A 261 -22.32 -19.46 -10.24
N LYS A 262 -22.76 -20.41 -9.45
CA LYS A 262 -24.17 -20.56 -9.02
C LYS A 262 -24.33 -20.30 -7.52
N PRO A 263 -25.47 -19.71 -7.10
CA PRO A 263 -26.54 -19.20 -7.97
C PRO A 263 -26.11 -18.02 -8.84
N THR A 264 -26.80 -17.80 -9.93
CA THR A 264 -26.72 -16.57 -10.70
C THR A 264 -27.44 -15.44 -9.99
N MET A 265 -27.12 -14.18 -10.29
CA MET A 265 -27.83 -13.02 -9.75
C MET A 265 -29.34 -13.08 -10.04
N ASN A 266 -29.73 -13.54 -11.23
CA ASN A 266 -31.14 -13.67 -11.61
C ASN A 266 -31.89 -14.71 -10.76
N GLU A 267 -31.28 -15.86 -10.53
CA GLU A 267 -31.87 -16.90 -9.66
C GLU A 267 -32.04 -16.37 -8.23
N LEU A 268 -31.04 -15.70 -7.70
CA LEU A 268 -31.12 -15.09 -6.39
C LEU A 268 -32.23 -14.03 -6.29
N ILE A 269 -32.32 -13.13 -7.27
CA ILE A 269 -33.36 -12.08 -7.32
C ILE A 269 -34.76 -12.72 -7.38
N GLN A 270 -34.95 -13.79 -8.14
CA GLN A 270 -36.25 -14.49 -8.19
C GLN A 270 -36.67 -15.07 -6.84
N VAL A 271 -35.74 -15.70 -6.12
CA VAL A 271 -36.02 -16.24 -4.77
C VAL A 271 -36.33 -15.10 -3.81
N LEU A 272 -35.56 -14.02 -3.83
CA LEU A 272 -35.78 -12.84 -2.99
C LEU A 272 -37.14 -12.17 -3.27
N ALA A 273 -37.51 -12.00 -4.55
CA ALA A 273 -38.79 -11.40 -4.94
C ALA A 273 -40.00 -12.23 -4.47
N ASN A 274 -39.86 -13.54 -4.43
CA ASN A 274 -40.94 -14.46 -3.97
C ASN A 274 -41.01 -14.57 -2.43
N SER A 275 -40.00 -14.10 -1.71
CA SER A 275 -39.94 -14.26 -0.25
C SER A 275 -40.74 -13.20 0.52
N ASN A 276 -41.13 -12.09 -0.11
CA ASN A 276 -41.76 -10.91 0.56
C ASN A 276 -40.95 -10.32 1.72
N LEU A 277 -39.62 -10.61 1.79
CA LEU A 277 -38.74 -10.09 2.83
C LEU A 277 -38.25 -8.67 2.49
N ARG A 278 -38.01 -7.86 3.49
CA ARG A 278 -37.54 -6.50 3.33
C ARG A 278 -36.04 -6.45 3.15
N LEU A 279 -35.61 -6.06 1.95
CA LEU A 279 -34.21 -5.98 1.55
C LEU A 279 -33.70 -4.55 1.60
N SER A 280 -32.47 -4.36 2.05
CA SER A 280 -31.75 -3.10 1.96
C SER A 280 -30.74 -3.11 0.79
N LYS A 281 -30.05 -4.22 0.56
CA LYS A 281 -29.02 -4.32 -0.50
C LYS A 281 -28.75 -5.76 -0.90
N VAL A 282 -28.47 -5.95 -2.18
CA VAL A 282 -27.92 -7.20 -2.73
C VAL A 282 -26.70 -6.85 -3.56
N GLU A 283 -25.58 -7.52 -3.31
CA GLU A 283 -24.37 -7.33 -4.09
C GLU A 283 -23.63 -8.66 -4.28
N ARG A 284 -22.97 -8.79 -5.43
CA ARG A 284 -21.97 -9.83 -5.63
C ARG A 284 -20.67 -9.32 -5.04
N ALA A 285 -20.19 -9.96 -3.98
CA ALA A 285 -18.95 -9.63 -3.32
C ALA A 285 -17.88 -10.65 -3.73
N SER A 286 -16.67 -10.18 -3.88
CA SER A 286 -15.44 -10.99 -3.90
C SER A 286 -14.75 -10.84 -2.55
N ALA A 287 -13.87 -11.77 -2.20
CA ALA A 287 -13.08 -11.65 -0.99
C ALA A 287 -12.38 -10.28 -0.91
N SER A 288 -12.53 -9.59 0.21
CA SER A 288 -11.76 -8.38 0.51
C SER A 288 -10.27 -8.71 0.63
N LEU A 289 -9.40 -7.72 0.45
CA LEU A 289 -7.95 -7.95 0.72
C LEU A 289 -7.69 -8.42 2.15
N GLU A 290 -8.55 -8.06 3.10
CA GLU A 290 -8.45 -8.53 4.49
C GLU A 290 -8.72 -10.03 4.60
N GLU A 291 -9.78 -10.53 3.96
CA GLU A 291 -10.08 -11.96 3.93
C GLU A 291 -8.99 -12.74 3.19
N ILE A 292 -8.50 -12.21 2.07
CA ILE A 292 -7.38 -12.80 1.32
C ILE A 292 -6.13 -12.84 2.19
N PHE A 293 -5.80 -11.74 2.86
CA PHE A 293 -4.65 -11.66 3.75
C PHE A 293 -4.72 -12.72 4.86
N LEU A 294 -5.88 -12.85 5.50
CA LEU A 294 -6.10 -13.89 6.54
C LEU A 294 -5.95 -15.31 5.97
N GLN A 295 -6.46 -15.58 4.77
CA GLN A 295 -6.28 -16.86 4.11
C GLN A 295 -4.81 -17.16 3.78
N VAL A 296 -4.08 -16.17 3.24
CA VAL A 296 -2.65 -16.30 2.91
C VAL A 296 -1.82 -16.51 4.18
N VAL A 297 -2.15 -15.78 5.25
CA VAL A 297 -1.45 -15.90 6.53
C VAL A 297 -1.75 -17.22 7.23
N ASN A 298 -2.95 -17.78 7.13
CA ASN A 298 -3.33 -19.05 7.81
C ASN A 298 -2.96 -20.30 7.02
N LYS A 299 -2.81 -20.24 5.68
CA LYS A 299 -2.42 -21.40 4.85
C LYS A 299 -0.98 -21.89 5.02
N VAL A 300 -0.13 -21.14 5.74
CA VAL A 300 1.30 -21.42 5.91
C VAL A 300 1.61 -21.99 7.32
N GLU A 301 0.61 -22.52 8.02
CA GLU A 301 0.80 -23.44 9.14
C GLU A 301 0.80 -24.86 8.55
#